data_3dff1d45d22328f33dac19f8395e446f
#
_entry.id   3dff1d45d22328f33dac19f8395e446f
#
_cell.length_a   1.000
_cell.length_b   1.000
_cell.length_c   1.000
_cell.angle_alpha   90.00
_cell.angle_beta   90.00
_cell.angle_gamma   90.00
#
_symmetry.space_group_name_H-M   'P 1'
#
loop_
_entity.id
_entity.type
_entity.pdbx_description
1 polymer ?
#
loop_
_entity_poly.entity_id
_entity_poly.type
_entity_poly.pdbx_seq_one_letter_code
_entity_poly.pdbx_strand_id
1 'polypeptide(L)'
;HVFDEFHGLSTTVEKYARAATTLGVQCRTVHLPMLSLAQLCDDHAATSIDFLKIDVEGAEADVLLGGDWRRFRPRIMVVEAVTPGSGEPSWDQWEPFLLSQGYRFVLFDTLNRFYVAQEESELAAKLPSERAPWNSVRHMYEIGRAPENPDHPDHALARVLARGFWAILPYLDRD
;
A
#
# COMPACT_ATOMS: atom_id res chain seq x y z
N HIS A 1 15.51 3.92 -7.25
CA HIS A 1 16.05 2.58 -7.08
C HIS A 1 14.95 1.56 -7.28
N VAL A 2 15.12 0.69 -8.27
CA VAL A 2 14.11 -0.29 -8.69
C VAL A 2 14.69 -1.70 -8.48
N PHE A 3 13.87 -2.56 -7.88
CA PHE A 3 14.17 -3.96 -7.65
C PHE A 3 13.25 -4.81 -8.53
N ASP A 4 13.78 -5.35 -9.63
CA ASP A 4 12.99 -6.04 -10.65
C ASP A 4 12.38 -7.37 -10.15
N GLU A 5 13.05 -8.04 -9.19
CA GLU A 5 12.54 -9.29 -8.58
C GLU A 5 11.61 -9.05 -7.38
N PHE A 6 11.74 -7.89 -6.72
CA PHE A 6 10.99 -7.52 -5.53
C PHE A 6 10.51 -6.08 -5.64
N HIS A 7 9.55 -5.83 -6.53
CA HIS A 7 9.05 -4.49 -6.82
C HIS A 7 8.60 -3.71 -5.59
N GLY A 8 8.05 -4.39 -4.57
CA GLY A 8 7.64 -3.78 -3.31
C GLY A 8 8.78 -3.16 -2.49
N LEU A 9 10.05 -3.45 -2.81
CA LEU A 9 11.21 -2.81 -2.16
C LEU A 9 11.71 -1.59 -2.92
N SER A 10 11.08 -1.22 -4.04
CA SER A 10 11.53 -0.08 -4.85
C SER A 10 11.30 1.22 -4.10
N THR A 11 12.34 2.03 -4.01
CA THR A 11 12.35 3.24 -3.17
C THR A 11 13.09 4.40 -3.84
N THR A 12 12.74 5.62 -3.49
CA THR A 12 13.50 6.82 -3.84
C THR A 12 14.61 7.12 -2.83
N VAL A 13 14.63 6.42 -1.69
CA VAL A 13 15.53 6.68 -0.57
C VAL A 13 16.75 5.78 -0.63
N GLU A 14 17.91 6.34 -0.93
CA GLU A 14 19.16 5.59 -1.16
C GLU A 14 19.55 4.67 0.01
N LYS A 15 19.35 5.09 1.27
CA LYS A 15 19.71 4.26 2.44
C LYS A 15 18.94 2.93 2.46
N TYR A 16 17.67 2.94 2.06
CA TYR A 16 16.84 1.73 2.01
C TYR A 16 17.19 0.86 0.80
N ALA A 17 17.50 1.48 -0.34
CA ALA A 17 18.01 0.76 -1.49
C ALA A 17 19.33 0.01 -1.16
N ARG A 18 20.26 0.66 -0.45
CA ARG A 18 21.49 0.03 0.01
C ARG A 18 21.23 -1.11 1.00
N ALA A 19 20.29 -0.92 1.95
CA ALA A 19 19.93 -1.97 2.89
C ALA A 19 19.37 -3.21 2.17
N ALA A 20 18.48 -3.04 1.21
CA ALA A 20 17.93 -4.13 0.43
C ALA A 20 19.01 -4.87 -0.40
N THR A 21 20.00 -4.16 -0.97
CA THR A 21 21.09 -4.80 -1.70
C THR A 21 21.99 -5.66 -0.80
N THR A 22 22.08 -5.37 0.49
CA THR A 22 22.82 -6.25 1.43
C THR A 22 22.17 -7.61 1.62
N LEU A 23 20.89 -7.74 1.27
CA LEU A 23 20.15 -9.01 1.27
C LEU A 23 20.36 -9.82 -0.03
N GLY A 24 21.23 -9.36 -0.92
CA GLY A 24 21.53 -10.03 -2.19
C GLY A 24 20.56 -9.72 -3.33
N VAL A 25 19.64 -8.76 -3.14
CA VAL A 25 18.68 -8.35 -4.17
C VAL A 25 19.35 -7.36 -5.13
N GLN A 26 19.22 -7.61 -6.43
CA GLN A 26 19.78 -6.70 -7.44
C GLN A 26 18.93 -5.43 -7.55
N CYS A 27 19.61 -4.29 -7.61
CA CYS A 27 19.00 -2.97 -7.72
C CYS A 27 19.58 -2.22 -8.92
N ARG A 28 18.71 -1.55 -9.67
CA ARG A 28 19.13 -0.58 -10.71
C ARG A 28 18.62 0.81 -10.36
N THR A 29 19.40 1.83 -10.66
CA THR A 29 18.97 3.22 -10.51
C THR A 29 18.37 3.71 -11.81
N VAL A 30 17.18 4.30 -11.70
CA VAL A 30 16.45 4.93 -12.82
C VAL A 30 16.21 6.39 -12.46
N HIS A 31 16.45 7.28 -13.42
CA HIS A 31 16.13 8.70 -13.28
C HIS A 31 14.79 8.99 -13.96
N LEU A 32 13.82 9.44 -13.17
CA LEU A 32 12.47 9.76 -13.64
C LEU A 32 12.10 11.18 -13.19
N PRO A 33 11.25 11.88 -13.95
CA PRO A 33 10.63 13.11 -13.46
C PRO A 33 9.86 12.82 -12.16
N MET A 34 10.00 13.71 -11.19
CA MET A 34 9.25 13.64 -9.94
C MET A 34 8.14 14.68 -9.95
N LEU A 35 6.93 14.26 -9.63
CA LEU A 35 5.76 15.11 -9.49
C LEU A 35 5.29 15.11 -8.05
N SER A 36 4.77 16.23 -7.57
CA SER A 36 4.05 16.25 -6.31
C SER A 36 2.70 15.52 -6.45
N LEU A 37 2.15 15.05 -5.34
CA LEU A 37 0.82 14.45 -5.33
C LEU A 37 -0.26 15.42 -5.83
N ALA A 38 -0.15 16.71 -5.47
CA ALA A 38 -1.05 17.76 -5.96
C ALA A 38 -0.99 17.88 -7.48
N GLN A 39 0.19 17.87 -8.06
CA GLN A 39 0.40 17.95 -9.52
C GLN A 39 -0.17 16.71 -10.22
N LEU A 40 0.06 15.53 -9.67
CA LEU A 40 -0.52 14.28 -10.17
C LEU A 40 -2.05 14.34 -10.20
N CYS A 41 -2.67 14.83 -9.11
CA CYS A 41 -4.11 15.00 -9.03
C CYS A 41 -4.64 16.03 -10.06
N ASP A 42 -3.91 17.13 -10.29
CA ASP A 42 -4.26 18.11 -11.31
C ASP A 42 -4.19 17.51 -12.72
N ASP A 43 -3.10 16.82 -13.04
CA ASP A 43 -2.87 16.23 -14.36
C ASP A 43 -3.93 15.17 -14.72
N HIS A 44 -4.47 14.48 -13.71
CA HIS A 44 -5.52 13.48 -13.88
C HIS A 44 -6.94 13.99 -13.58
N ALA A 45 -7.11 15.31 -13.42
CA ALA A 45 -8.39 15.96 -13.16
C ALA A 45 -9.20 15.30 -12.02
N ALA A 46 -8.51 14.91 -10.95
CA ALA A 46 -9.17 14.29 -9.79
C ALA A 46 -10.18 15.26 -9.19
N THR A 47 -11.43 14.81 -9.04
CA THR A 47 -12.51 15.62 -8.48
C THR A 47 -12.90 15.18 -7.07
N SER A 48 -12.77 13.89 -6.79
CA SER A 48 -13.02 13.29 -5.49
C SER A 48 -12.10 12.07 -5.31
N ILE A 49 -11.67 11.85 -4.10
CA ILE A 49 -10.82 10.70 -3.75
C ILE A 49 -11.47 10.02 -2.53
N ASP A 50 -12.04 8.84 -2.72
CA ASP A 50 -12.63 8.08 -1.62
C ASP A 50 -11.54 7.45 -0.74
N PHE A 51 -10.47 6.95 -1.37
CA PHE A 51 -9.41 6.23 -0.71
C PHE A 51 -8.04 6.55 -1.32
N LEU A 52 -7.06 6.87 -0.47
CA LEU A 52 -5.67 7.07 -0.85
C LEU A 52 -4.77 6.15 -0.02
N LYS A 53 -4.02 5.26 -0.66
CA LYS A 53 -2.92 4.51 -0.05
C LYS A 53 -1.59 5.20 -0.40
N ILE A 54 -0.76 5.40 0.60
CA ILE A 54 0.63 5.86 0.46
C ILE A 54 1.53 4.79 1.04
N ASP A 55 2.38 4.25 0.18
CA ASP A 55 3.30 3.15 0.47
C ASP A 55 4.44 3.29 -0.53
N VAL A 56 5.48 4.00 -0.14
CA VAL A 56 6.57 4.46 -1.02
C VAL A 56 7.94 4.19 -0.43
N GLU A 57 7.99 3.20 0.47
CA GLU A 57 9.21 2.64 1.02
C GLU A 57 10.15 3.73 1.59
N GLY A 58 9.59 4.54 2.52
CA GLY A 58 10.30 5.52 3.31
C GLY A 58 10.25 6.97 2.81
N ALA A 59 9.45 7.27 1.80
CA ALA A 59 9.21 8.64 1.31
C ALA A 59 7.80 9.17 1.60
N GLU A 60 7.07 8.58 2.57
CA GLU A 60 5.69 8.91 2.92
C GLU A 60 5.54 10.39 3.32
N ALA A 61 6.52 10.91 4.09
CA ALA A 61 6.53 12.31 4.49
C ALA A 61 6.57 13.26 3.28
N ASP A 62 7.40 12.96 2.29
CA ASP A 62 7.54 13.79 1.09
C ASP A 62 6.26 13.76 0.24
N VAL A 63 5.63 12.60 0.11
CA VAL A 63 4.34 12.48 -0.59
C VAL A 63 3.27 13.28 0.11
N LEU A 64 3.18 13.19 1.45
CA LEU A 64 2.20 13.92 2.24
C LEU A 64 2.41 15.44 2.15
N LEU A 65 3.66 15.92 2.21
CA LEU A 65 3.99 17.33 2.06
C LEU A 65 3.72 17.85 0.64
N GLY A 66 3.76 16.97 -0.37
CA GLY A 66 3.46 17.29 -1.76
C GLY A 66 1.97 17.32 -2.11
N GLY A 67 1.07 17.06 -1.17
CA GLY A 67 -0.37 17.08 -1.37
C GLY A 67 -1.00 18.46 -1.16
N ASP A 68 -2.10 18.75 -1.86
CA ASP A 68 -2.99 19.88 -1.58
C ASP A 68 -4.29 19.36 -0.93
N TRP A 69 -4.27 19.24 0.38
CA TRP A 69 -5.34 18.63 1.17
C TRP A 69 -6.61 19.49 1.30
N ARG A 70 -6.61 20.69 0.75
CA ARG A 70 -7.80 21.54 0.63
C ARG A 70 -8.54 21.27 -0.66
N ARG A 71 -7.82 20.98 -1.74
CA ARG A 71 -8.39 20.72 -3.08
C ARG A 71 -8.66 19.24 -3.28
N PHE A 72 -7.68 18.41 -2.95
CA PHE A 72 -7.73 16.96 -3.11
C PHE A 72 -7.78 16.33 -1.73
N ARG A 73 -8.99 16.05 -1.29
CA ARG A 73 -9.26 15.64 0.08
C ARG A 73 -9.79 14.21 0.14
N PRO A 74 -8.89 13.21 0.21
CA PRO A 74 -9.30 11.82 0.40
C PRO A 74 -10.16 11.65 1.64
N ARG A 75 -11.23 10.87 1.52
CA ARG A 75 -12.10 10.54 2.65
C ARG A 75 -11.40 9.63 3.64
N ILE A 76 -10.63 8.66 3.12
CA ILE A 76 -9.78 7.76 3.89
C ILE A 76 -8.36 7.82 3.35
N MET A 77 -7.38 7.89 4.25
CA MET A 77 -5.97 7.66 3.91
C MET A 77 -5.42 6.46 4.67
N VAL A 78 -4.60 5.68 3.98
CA VAL A 78 -3.82 4.60 4.57
C VAL A 78 -2.36 4.84 4.23
N VAL A 79 -1.54 5.04 5.24
CA VAL A 79 -0.12 5.38 5.08
C VAL A 79 0.71 4.29 5.73
N GLU A 80 1.70 3.79 5.01
CA GLU A 80 2.70 2.91 5.62
C GLU A 80 3.41 3.67 6.75
N ALA A 81 3.54 3.02 7.89
CA ALA A 81 3.90 3.69 9.14
C ALA A 81 5.11 3.07 9.83
N VAL A 82 5.82 2.21 9.14
CA VAL A 82 7.03 1.57 9.64
C VAL A 82 8.20 1.78 8.69
N THR A 83 9.38 1.78 9.26
CA THR A 83 10.63 1.93 8.48
C THR A 83 10.90 0.66 7.68
N PRO A 84 11.13 0.76 6.35
CA PRO A 84 11.48 -0.38 5.53
C PRO A 84 12.63 -1.21 6.10
N GLY A 85 12.42 -2.51 6.20
CA GLY A 85 13.42 -3.49 6.66
C GLY A 85 13.61 -3.62 8.17
N SER A 86 13.27 -2.61 8.98
CA SER A 86 13.38 -2.70 10.44
C SER A 86 12.04 -2.87 11.16
N GLY A 87 10.96 -2.42 10.54
CA GLY A 87 9.64 -2.40 11.18
C GLY A 87 9.49 -1.37 12.30
N GLU A 88 10.49 -0.51 12.50
CA GLU A 88 10.44 0.56 13.49
C GLU A 88 9.42 1.63 13.09
N PRO A 89 8.68 2.24 14.05
CA PRO A 89 7.76 3.32 13.76
C PRO A 89 8.40 4.48 12.99
N SER A 90 7.72 4.97 11.95
CA SER A 90 8.19 6.11 11.13
C SER A 90 7.22 7.27 11.09
N TRP A 91 6.02 7.12 11.65
CA TRP A 91 4.95 8.12 11.54
C TRP A 91 5.18 9.42 12.31
N ASP A 92 6.06 9.46 13.30
CA ASP A 92 6.37 10.68 14.08
C ASP A 92 6.86 11.83 13.18
N GLN A 93 7.42 11.49 12.01
CA GLN A 93 7.97 12.46 11.06
C GLN A 93 6.88 13.20 10.27
N TRP A 94 5.71 12.60 10.08
CA TRP A 94 4.67 13.12 9.19
C TRP A 94 3.27 13.18 9.81
N GLU A 95 2.96 12.42 10.83
CA GLU A 95 1.63 12.39 11.43
C GLU A 95 1.17 13.75 11.97
N PRO A 96 2.02 14.55 12.68
CA PRO A 96 1.59 15.87 13.15
C PRO A 96 1.12 16.77 12.00
N PHE A 97 1.78 16.69 10.84
CA PHE A 97 1.35 17.42 9.66
C PHE A 97 -0.03 16.94 9.18
N LEU A 98 -0.23 15.64 9.02
CA LEU A 98 -1.49 15.08 8.54
C LEU A 98 -2.67 15.41 9.46
N LEU A 99 -2.47 15.32 10.78
CA LEU A 99 -3.47 15.72 11.76
C LEU A 99 -3.81 17.21 11.65
N SER A 100 -2.81 18.08 11.39
CA SER A 100 -3.02 19.52 11.18
C SER A 100 -3.85 19.82 9.91
N GLN A 101 -3.87 18.91 8.97
CA GLN A 101 -4.71 19.00 7.76
C GLN A 101 -6.16 18.53 7.99
N GLY A 102 -6.56 18.28 9.24
CA GLY A 102 -7.92 17.90 9.59
C GLY A 102 -8.23 16.42 9.33
N TYR A 103 -7.25 15.55 9.44
CA TYR A 103 -7.45 14.12 9.46
C TYR A 103 -7.42 13.59 10.89
N ARG A 104 -8.12 12.51 11.13
CA ARG A 104 -8.20 11.82 12.41
C ARG A 104 -7.64 10.40 12.27
N PHE A 105 -6.70 10.04 13.13
CA PHE A 105 -6.24 8.66 13.26
C PHE A 105 -7.36 7.74 13.74
N VAL A 106 -7.45 6.55 13.15
CA VAL A 106 -8.47 5.54 13.48
C VAL A 106 -7.85 4.23 13.92
N LEU A 107 -6.87 3.70 13.17
CA LEU A 107 -6.35 2.35 13.38
C LEU A 107 -4.87 2.27 13.00
N PHE A 108 -4.12 1.47 13.72
CA PHE A 108 -2.81 0.95 13.32
C PHE A 108 -2.89 -0.58 13.22
N ASP A 109 -2.60 -1.11 12.03
CA ASP A 109 -2.69 -2.55 11.77
C ASP A 109 -1.35 -3.29 11.94
N THR A 110 -0.33 -2.62 12.44
CA THR A 110 1.09 -3.02 12.60
C THR A 110 2.00 -2.69 11.42
N LEU A 111 1.45 -2.29 10.30
CA LEU A 111 2.18 -1.84 9.13
C LEU A 111 1.70 -0.45 8.72
N ASN A 112 0.39 -0.27 8.66
CA ASN A 112 -0.25 0.93 8.16
C ASN A 112 -1.03 1.67 9.24
N ARG A 113 -1.06 2.99 9.13
CA ARG A 113 -1.96 3.85 9.90
C ARG A 113 -3.09 4.35 9.02
N PHE A 114 -4.30 4.27 9.56
CA PHE A 114 -5.54 4.64 8.89
C PHE A 114 -6.04 5.96 9.42
N TYR A 115 -6.38 6.86 8.52
CA TYR A 115 -6.89 8.19 8.83
C TYR A 115 -8.18 8.43 8.08
N VAL A 116 -9.08 9.18 8.70
CA VAL A 116 -10.35 9.61 8.11
C VAL A 116 -10.43 11.12 8.17
N ALA A 117 -10.93 11.76 7.12
CA ALA A 117 -11.20 13.20 7.13
C ALA A 117 -12.17 13.54 8.27
N GLN A 118 -11.94 14.64 8.99
CA GLN A 118 -12.70 14.98 10.21
C GLN A 118 -14.20 15.11 9.94
N GLU A 119 -14.59 15.56 8.75
CA GLU A 119 -15.97 15.70 8.30
C GLU A 119 -16.68 14.35 8.05
N GLU A 120 -15.93 13.26 7.90
CA GLU A 120 -16.42 11.92 7.59
C GLU A 120 -16.66 11.07 8.87
N SER A 121 -17.36 11.64 9.85
CA SER A 121 -17.57 10.99 11.15
C SER A 121 -18.34 9.67 11.07
N GLU A 122 -19.32 9.58 10.16
CA GLU A 122 -20.08 8.35 9.95
C GLU A 122 -19.23 7.25 9.33
N LEU A 123 -18.32 7.62 8.45
CA LEU A 123 -17.39 6.67 7.84
C LEU A 123 -16.39 6.15 8.87
N ALA A 124 -15.88 7.03 9.71
CA ALA A 124 -14.98 6.64 10.79
C ALA A 124 -15.63 5.66 11.79
N ALA A 125 -16.92 5.80 12.05
CA ALA A 125 -17.66 4.89 12.93
C ALA A 125 -17.84 3.47 12.33
N LYS A 126 -17.68 3.32 11.02
CA LYS A 126 -17.76 2.02 10.32
C LYS A 126 -16.42 1.30 10.23
N LEU A 127 -15.32 2.01 10.46
CA LEU A 127 -13.99 1.41 10.46
C LEU A 127 -13.75 0.67 11.78
N PRO A 128 -13.02 -0.46 11.76
CA PRO A 128 -12.67 -1.17 12.97
C PRO A 128 -11.77 -0.28 13.86
N SER A 129 -12.01 -0.32 15.16
CA SER A 129 -11.15 0.35 16.15
C SER A 129 -9.94 -0.50 16.56
N GLU A 130 -9.98 -1.78 16.24
CA GLU A 130 -8.92 -2.73 16.53
C GLU A 130 -8.55 -3.50 15.27
N ARG A 131 -7.27 -3.84 15.14
CA ARG A 131 -6.81 -4.66 14.03
C ARG A 131 -7.44 -6.05 14.10
N ALA A 132 -7.72 -6.62 12.95
CA ALA A 132 -8.03 -8.03 12.87
C ALA A 132 -6.85 -8.87 13.40
N PRO A 133 -7.09 -9.93 14.18
CA PRO A 133 -6.03 -10.84 14.57
C PRO A 133 -5.28 -11.35 13.33
N TRP A 134 -3.94 -11.37 13.40
CA TRP A 134 -3.12 -11.75 12.25
C TRP A 134 -3.45 -13.14 11.70
N ASN A 135 -3.84 -14.06 12.57
CA ASN A 135 -4.27 -15.41 12.18
C ASN A 135 -5.64 -15.46 11.46
N SER A 136 -6.39 -14.36 11.49
CA SER A 136 -7.64 -14.21 10.70
C SER A 136 -7.43 -13.52 9.36
N VAL A 137 -6.24 -12.95 9.12
CA VAL A 137 -5.89 -12.29 7.86
C VAL A 137 -5.47 -13.37 6.85
N ARG A 138 -6.09 -13.35 5.69
CA ARG A 138 -5.72 -14.24 4.59
C ARG A 138 -4.72 -13.53 3.69
N HIS A 139 -3.53 -14.07 3.61
CA HIS A 139 -2.51 -13.53 2.73
C HIS A 139 -2.70 -14.02 1.29
N MET A 140 -2.38 -13.18 0.30
CA MET A 140 -2.53 -13.55 -1.10
C MET A 140 -1.72 -14.79 -1.49
N TYR A 141 -0.56 -15.01 -0.89
CA TYR A 141 0.22 -16.21 -1.14
C TYR A 141 -0.45 -17.50 -0.61
N GLU A 142 -1.30 -17.40 0.41
CA GLU A 142 -2.09 -18.52 0.93
C GLU A 142 -3.23 -18.86 -0.03
N ILE A 143 -3.81 -17.85 -0.68
CA ILE A 143 -4.80 -18.06 -1.74
C ILE A 143 -4.19 -18.85 -2.91
N GLY A 144 -2.94 -18.52 -3.28
CA GLY A 144 -2.19 -19.26 -4.30
C GLY A 144 -1.97 -20.76 -3.96
N ARG A 145 -1.95 -21.11 -2.67
CA ARG A 145 -1.85 -22.50 -2.19
C ARG A 145 -3.19 -23.15 -1.89
N ALA A 146 -4.28 -22.40 -1.93
CA ALA A 146 -5.62 -22.93 -1.67
C ALA A 146 -5.99 -24.14 -2.56
N PRO A 147 -5.59 -24.24 -3.85
CA PRO A 147 -5.85 -25.43 -4.66
C PRO A 147 -5.18 -26.70 -4.13
N GLU A 148 -4.07 -26.57 -3.40
CA GLU A 148 -3.24 -27.66 -2.92
C GLU A 148 -3.57 -28.07 -1.48
N ASN A 149 -4.24 -27.20 -0.72
CA ASN A 149 -4.60 -27.42 0.69
C ASN A 149 -6.09 -27.75 0.83
N PRO A 150 -6.48 -29.02 1.04
CA PRO A 150 -7.89 -29.43 1.20
C PRO A 150 -8.61 -28.76 2.38
N ASP A 151 -7.87 -28.37 3.43
CA ASP A 151 -8.43 -27.74 4.62
C ASP A 151 -8.62 -26.22 4.44
N HIS A 152 -8.16 -25.66 3.31
CA HIS A 152 -8.35 -24.23 3.05
C HIS A 152 -9.82 -23.94 2.73
N PRO A 153 -10.46 -22.93 3.36
CA PRO A 153 -11.89 -22.65 3.16
C PRO A 153 -12.25 -22.36 1.71
N ASP A 154 -11.31 -21.85 0.92
CA ASP A 154 -11.52 -21.54 -0.50
C ASP A 154 -10.98 -22.63 -1.43
N HIS A 155 -10.62 -23.81 -0.90
CA HIS A 155 -10.02 -24.92 -1.69
C HIS A 155 -10.85 -25.27 -2.93
N ALA A 156 -12.15 -25.45 -2.77
CA ALA A 156 -13.04 -25.81 -3.86
C ALA A 156 -13.08 -24.73 -4.95
N LEU A 157 -13.23 -23.46 -4.56
CA LEU A 157 -13.22 -22.32 -5.47
C LEU A 157 -11.87 -22.17 -6.17
N ALA A 158 -10.78 -22.25 -5.42
CA ALA A 158 -9.42 -22.12 -5.96
C ALA A 158 -9.10 -23.20 -6.98
N ARG A 159 -9.56 -24.44 -6.76
CA ARG A 159 -9.42 -25.52 -7.75
C ARG A 159 -10.20 -25.28 -9.03
N VAL A 160 -11.41 -24.71 -8.92
CA VAL A 160 -12.20 -24.35 -10.10
C VAL A 160 -11.49 -23.26 -10.92
N LEU A 161 -11.02 -22.21 -10.24
CA LEU A 161 -10.28 -21.10 -10.86
C LEU A 161 -8.96 -21.58 -11.48
N ALA A 162 -8.20 -22.41 -10.78
CA ALA A 162 -6.95 -22.98 -11.31
C ALA A 162 -7.21 -23.82 -12.57
N ARG A 163 -8.26 -24.64 -12.60
CA ARG A 163 -8.64 -25.40 -13.81
C ARG A 163 -9.03 -24.49 -14.97
N GLY A 164 -9.77 -23.42 -14.69
CA GLY A 164 -10.13 -22.41 -15.67
C GLY A 164 -8.90 -21.75 -16.26
N PHE A 165 -7.95 -21.34 -15.42
CA PHE A 165 -6.69 -20.76 -15.86
C PHE A 165 -5.87 -21.71 -16.74
N TRP A 166 -5.67 -22.95 -16.32
CA TRP A 166 -4.97 -23.96 -17.12
C TRP A 166 -5.67 -24.22 -18.47
N ALA A 167 -6.98 -24.14 -18.51
CA ALA A 167 -7.75 -24.32 -19.73
C ALA A 167 -7.54 -23.20 -20.75
N ILE A 168 -7.29 -21.98 -20.32
CA ILE A 168 -7.07 -20.81 -21.21
C ILE A 168 -5.59 -20.57 -21.52
N LEU A 169 -4.65 -21.14 -20.75
CA LEU A 169 -3.21 -20.93 -20.92
C LEU A 169 -2.72 -21.17 -22.37
N PRO A 170 -3.15 -22.23 -23.06
CA PRO A 170 -2.75 -22.46 -24.46
C PRO A 170 -3.22 -21.39 -25.45
N TYR A 171 -4.11 -20.52 -25.04
CA TYR A 171 -4.66 -19.44 -25.88
C TYR A 171 -4.04 -18.08 -25.58
N LEU A 172 -3.24 -17.95 -24.50
CA LEU A 172 -2.57 -16.71 -24.10
C LEU A 172 -1.21 -16.51 -24.81
N ASP A 173 -0.62 -17.58 -25.36
CA ASP A 173 0.69 -17.56 -26.04
C ASP A 173 0.57 -17.39 -27.59
N ARG A 174 -0.47 -16.73 -28.06
CA ARG A 174 -0.74 -16.63 -29.53
C ARG A 174 -0.70 -15.18 -30.03
N ASP A 175 0.26 -14.37 -29.55
CA ASP A 175 0.60 -13.10 -30.23
C ASP A 175 2.12 -12.93 -30.35
#